data_8f16393a423c3fc3f575e8fb9430fb80
#
_entry.id   8f16393a423c3fc3f575e8fb9430fb80
#
_cell.length_a   1.000
_cell.length_b   1.000
_cell.length_c   1.000
_cell.angle_alpha   90.00
_cell.angle_beta   90.00
_cell.angle_gamma   90.00
#
_symmetry.space_group_name_H-M   'P 1'
#
loop_
_entity.id
_entity.type
_entity.pdbx_description
1 polymer ?
#
loop_
_entity_poly.entity_id
_entity_poly.type
_entity_poly.pdbx_seq_one_letter_code
_entity_poly.pdbx_strand_id
1 'polypeptide(L)'
;IEPRLFSFNSPYGYCSACNGLGVENIFSSTPCSVCGGKRLNPNALSIKVGGKNIWEVTDMTIDKALDFFNNLKISKKEEEIANVILKEITNRLQFLIDVGLHYIKLNRKSGTLSGGEAQRIRLASQVGTKLVGALYVLDEPTIGLHQRDNELLVNTLRNLCDIGNTIIIVEHDENTILASDWIVDFGPGAGKNGGDRKSVV
;
A
#
# COMPACT_ATOMS: atom_id res chain seq x y z
N ILE A 1 23.98 14.05 -1.98
CA ILE A 1 22.57 13.95 -1.52
C ILE A 1 22.45 12.64 -0.78
N GLU A 2 22.08 12.68 0.50
CA GLU A 2 21.88 11.49 1.33
C GLU A 2 20.40 11.12 1.39
N PRO A 3 20.05 9.83 1.42
CA PRO A 3 18.63 9.39 1.53
C PRO A 3 17.91 9.96 2.76
N ARG A 4 18.63 10.21 3.87
CA ARG A 4 18.07 10.81 5.10
C ARG A 4 17.48 12.19 4.88
N LEU A 5 17.90 12.91 3.83
CA LEU A 5 17.35 14.22 3.47
C LEU A 5 15.86 14.14 3.12
N PHE A 6 15.39 13.01 2.60
CA PHE A 6 14.00 12.81 2.20
C PHE A 6 13.14 12.15 3.28
N SER A 7 13.68 11.95 4.48
CA SER A 7 12.96 11.36 5.61
C SER A 7 12.41 12.42 6.54
N PHE A 8 11.10 12.47 6.70
CA PHE A 8 10.43 13.33 7.67
C PHE A 8 10.60 12.86 9.13
N ASN A 9 11.24 11.72 9.36
CA ASN A 9 11.61 11.20 10.68
C ASN A 9 13.08 11.47 11.02
N SER A 10 13.84 12.08 10.10
CA SER A 10 15.27 12.37 10.29
C SER A 10 15.48 13.85 10.49
N PRO A 11 16.36 14.27 11.45
CA PRO A 11 16.75 15.67 11.64
C PRO A 11 17.32 16.33 10.38
N TYR A 12 17.86 15.52 9.46
CA TYR A 12 18.41 16.02 8.18
C TYR A 12 17.32 16.39 7.16
N GLY A 13 16.13 15.77 7.25
CA GLY A 13 15.08 15.90 6.24
C GLY A 13 13.83 16.61 6.73
N TYR A 14 13.49 16.54 7.99
CA TYR A 14 12.25 17.09 8.49
C TYR A 14 12.21 18.62 8.54
N CYS A 15 11.03 19.19 8.54
CA CYS A 15 10.80 20.59 8.85
C CYS A 15 11.10 20.84 10.33
N SER A 16 12.07 21.73 10.64
CA SER A 16 12.53 22.02 12.00
C SER A 16 11.44 22.64 12.88
N ALA A 17 10.46 23.34 12.29
CA ALA A 17 9.38 23.98 13.03
C ALA A 17 8.36 22.98 13.60
N CYS A 18 8.11 21.87 12.91
CA CYS A 18 7.14 20.87 13.33
C CYS A 18 7.75 19.46 13.53
N ASN A 19 9.07 19.34 13.47
CA ASN A 19 9.79 18.07 13.62
C ASN A 19 9.21 16.93 12.76
N GLY A 20 8.79 17.26 11.53
CA GLY A 20 8.21 16.29 10.60
C GLY A 20 6.75 15.92 10.86
N LEU A 21 6.05 16.54 11.82
CA LEU A 21 4.63 16.29 12.08
C LEU A 21 3.73 16.76 10.93
N GLY A 22 4.10 17.87 10.28
CA GLY A 22 3.29 18.51 9.24
C GLY A 22 2.15 19.35 9.78
N VAL A 23 1.94 19.35 11.10
CA VAL A 23 0.94 20.12 11.82
C VAL A 23 1.61 20.93 12.93
N GLU A 24 0.93 21.93 13.48
CA GLU A 24 1.50 22.80 14.51
C GLU A 24 1.91 22.03 15.77
N ASN A 25 1.09 21.07 16.17
CA ASN A 25 1.39 20.16 17.28
C ASN A 25 0.60 18.85 17.11
N ILE A 26 0.87 17.85 17.97
CA ILE A 26 0.28 16.50 17.88
C ILE A 26 -1.23 16.46 18.10
N PHE A 27 -1.81 17.47 18.69
CA PHE A 27 -3.26 17.57 18.95
C PHE A 27 -3.97 18.50 17.97
N SER A 28 -3.23 19.17 17.07
CA SER A 28 -3.77 20.09 16.09
C SER A 28 -3.95 19.44 14.72
N SER A 29 -5.01 19.79 14.01
CA SER A 29 -5.20 19.51 12.60
C SER A 29 -4.66 20.63 11.70
N THR A 30 -4.26 21.77 12.28
CA THR A 30 -3.77 22.95 11.56
C THR A 30 -2.42 22.63 10.92
N PRO A 31 -2.26 22.81 9.60
CA PRO A 31 -0.97 22.60 8.94
C PRO A 31 0.11 23.51 9.54
N CYS A 32 1.33 22.99 9.67
CA CYS A 32 2.48 23.75 10.11
C CYS A 32 2.67 25.00 9.22
N SER A 33 2.76 26.19 9.83
CA SER A 33 2.88 27.47 9.13
C SER A 33 4.15 27.59 8.27
N VAL A 34 5.21 26.85 8.62
CA VAL A 34 6.51 26.89 7.91
C VAL A 34 6.51 25.94 6.71
N CYS A 35 6.12 24.69 6.88
CA CYS A 35 6.16 23.71 5.78
C CYS A 35 4.82 23.51 5.06
N GLY A 36 3.73 24.11 5.53
CA GLY A 36 2.40 23.97 4.93
C GLY A 36 1.91 22.53 4.88
N GLY A 37 2.24 21.69 5.86
CA GLY A 37 1.88 20.29 5.91
C GLY A 37 2.84 19.33 5.19
N LYS A 38 3.86 19.84 4.51
CA LYS A 38 4.79 19.04 3.69
C LYS A 38 5.77 18.19 4.50
N ARG A 39 5.92 18.43 5.78
CA ARG A 39 6.75 17.69 6.75
C ARG A 39 8.26 17.76 6.53
N LEU A 40 8.72 18.15 5.35
CA LEU A 40 10.12 18.19 4.93
C LEU A 40 10.66 19.62 4.92
N ASN A 41 11.98 19.73 5.03
CA ASN A 41 12.69 21.00 4.95
C ASN A 41 12.80 21.51 3.49
N PRO A 42 13.12 22.80 3.26
CA PRO A 42 13.24 23.37 1.92
C PRO A 42 14.29 22.70 1.05
N ASN A 43 15.40 22.21 1.62
CA ASN A 43 16.45 21.55 0.85
C ASN A 43 15.96 20.23 0.25
N ALA A 44 15.22 19.41 1.01
CA ALA A 44 14.59 18.20 0.51
C ALA A 44 13.58 18.51 -0.62
N LEU A 45 12.79 19.58 -0.45
CA LEU A 45 11.77 19.99 -1.40
C LEU A 45 12.32 20.67 -2.66
N SER A 46 13.58 21.17 -2.63
CA SER A 46 14.23 21.77 -3.81
C SER A 46 14.66 20.72 -4.84
N ILE A 47 14.85 19.47 -4.43
CA ILE A 47 15.30 18.38 -5.30
C ILE A 47 14.10 17.83 -6.06
N LYS A 48 14.22 17.77 -7.39
CA LYS A 48 13.14 17.35 -8.29
C LYS A 48 13.59 16.24 -9.23
N VAL A 49 12.70 15.32 -9.48
CA VAL A 49 12.82 14.28 -10.52
C VAL A 49 11.61 14.43 -11.44
N GLY A 50 11.82 14.54 -12.75
CA GLY A 50 10.74 14.79 -13.69
C GLY A 50 9.94 16.07 -13.40
N GLY A 51 10.58 17.10 -12.83
CA GLY A 51 9.95 18.38 -12.48
C GLY A 51 9.20 18.39 -11.15
N LYS A 52 9.10 17.26 -10.44
CA LYS A 52 8.36 17.13 -9.17
C LYS A 52 9.28 16.76 -8.02
N ASN A 53 9.04 17.33 -6.84
CA ASN A 53 9.71 16.92 -5.63
C ASN A 53 9.00 15.74 -4.94
N ILE A 54 9.65 15.16 -3.93
CA ILE A 54 9.13 13.96 -3.25
C ILE A 54 7.74 14.18 -2.64
N TRP A 55 7.45 15.37 -2.10
CA TRP A 55 6.13 15.64 -1.53
C TRP A 55 5.05 15.69 -2.62
N GLU A 56 5.34 16.34 -3.74
CA GLU A 56 4.41 16.43 -4.88
C GLU A 56 4.08 15.06 -5.45
N VAL A 57 5.07 14.15 -5.51
CA VAL A 57 4.85 12.78 -5.96
C VAL A 57 4.05 11.97 -4.93
N THR A 58 4.39 12.08 -3.65
CA THR A 58 3.67 11.33 -2.60
C THR A 58 2.27 11.88 -2.31
N ASP A 59 1.96 13.12 -2.72
CA ASP A 59 0.60 13.71 -2.64
C ASP A 59 -0.30 13.29 -3.81
N MET A 60 0.20 12.59 -4.80
CA MET A 60 -0.60 11.95 -5.84
C MET A 60 -1.33 10.74 -5.30
N THR A 61 -2.44 10.38 -5.92
CA THR A 61 -3.04 9.05 -5.79
C THR A 61 -2.13 8.02 -6.43
N ILE A 62 -2.23 6.75 -5.99
CA ILE A 62 -1.33 5.67 -6.43
C ILE A 62 -1.37 5.49 -7.94
N ASP A 63 -2.54 5.57 -8.58
CA ASP A 63 -2.70 5.53 -10.03
C ASP A 63 -1.91 6.65 -10.74
N LYS A 64 -2.05 7.90 -10.26
CA LYS A 64 -1.31 9.05 -10.81
C LYS A 64 0.19 8.97 -10.58
N ALA A 65 0.60 8.41 -9.44
CA ALA A 65 2.01 8.18 -9.16
C ALA A 65 2.60 7.12 -10.11
N LEU A 66 1.86 6.05 -10.38
CA LEU A 66 2.26 5.04 -11.37
C LEU A 66 2.41 5.65 -12.76
N ASP A 67 1.41 6.42 -13.21
CA ASP A 67 1.46 7.12 -14.50
C ASP A 67 2.65 8.09 -14.59
N PHE A 68 2.94 8.80 -13.50
CA PHE A 68 4.10 9.69 -13.45
C PHE A 68 5.41 8.92 -13.66
N PHE A 69 5.62 7.79 -12.97
CA PHE A 69 6.84 7.00 -13.11
C PHE A 69 6.94 6.30 -14.46
N ASN A 70 5.84 5.81 -15.03
CA ASN A 70 5.80 5.18 -16.36
C ASN A 70 6.11 6.18 -17.50
N ASN A 71 5.76 7.45 -17.31
CA ASN A 71 5.99 8.51 -18.29
C ASN A 71 7.20 9.39 -17.94
N LEU A 72 8.04 8.99 -17.00
CA LEU A 72 9.17 9.77 -16.54
C LEU A 72 10.23 9.85 -17.64
N LYS A 73 10.48 11.09 -18.12
CA LYS A 73 11.52 11.35 -19.11
C LYS A 73 12.83 11.63 -18.42
N ILE A 74 13.77 10.72 -18.53
CA ILE A 74 15.14 10.80 -18.03
C ILE A 74 16.13 10.54 -19.17
N SER A 75 17.37 10.99 -19.01
CA SER A 75 18.43 10.71 -19.97
C SER A 75 18.84 9.24 -19.93
N LYS A 76 19.43 8.72 -21.03
CA LYS A 76 19.91 7.32 -21.07
C LYS A 76 20.85 6.97 -19.92
N LYS A 77 21.71 7.89 -19.51
CA LYS A 77 22.63 7.69 -18.37
C LYS A 77 21.89 7.58 -17.03
N GLU A 78 20.86 8.38 -16.84
CA GLU A 78 20.00 8.32 -15.66
C GLU A 78 19.16 7.04 -15.67
N GLU A 79 18.70 6.61 -16.83
CA GLU A 79 17.95 5.37 -17.01
C GLU A 79 18.77 4.13 -16.60
N GLU A 80 20.04 4.06 -17.02
CA GLU A 80 20.95 2.97 -16.61
C GLU A 80 21.08 2.87 -15.09
N ILE A 81 21.12 4.01 -14.40
CA ILE A 81 21.24 4.05 -12.94
C ILE A 81 19.89 3.75 -12.25
N ALA A 82 18.81 4.29 -12.78
CA ALA A 82 17.50 4.29 -12.12
C ALA A 82 16.61 3.09 -12.49
N ASN A 83 16.91 2.35 -13.56
CA ASN A 83 16.03 1.31 -14.13
C ASN A 83 15.57 0.29 -13.09
N VAL A 84 16.49 -0.25 -12.27
CA VAL A 84 16.15 -1.24 -11.24
C VAL A 84 15.21 -0.64 -10.18
N ILE A 85 15.49 0.61 -9.78
CA ILE A 85 14.70 1.33 -8.75
C ILE A 85 13.32 1.67 -9.31
N LEU A 86 13.24 2.19 -10.54
CA LEU A 86 11.99 2.54 -11.19
C LEU A 86 11.10 1.31 -11.38
N LYS A 87 11.69 0.20 -11.83
CA LYS A 87 10.96 -1.07 -11.96
C LYS A 87 10.39 -1.55 -10.62
N GLU A 88 11.16 -1.44 -9.55
CA GLU A 88 10.68 -1.81 -8.21
C GLU A 88 9.54 -0.90 -7.74
N ILE A 89 9.67 0.43 -7.95
CA ILE A 89 8.63 1.41 -7.60
C ILE A 89 7.35 1.13 -8.40
N THR A 90 7.45 0.97 -9.72
CA THR A 90 6.27 0.72 -10.57
C THR A 90 5.59 -0.60 -10.23
N ASN A 91 6.35 -1.67 -9.96
CA ASN A 91 5.79 -2.95 -9.53
C ASN A 91 5.02 -2.83 -8.22
N ARG A 92 5.55 -2.12 -7.23
CA ARG A 92 4.87 -1.91 -5.94
C ARG A 92 3.64 -1.04 -6.07
N LEU A 93 3.69 0.01 -6.89
CA LEU A 93 2.52 0.86 -7.17
C LEU A 93 1.44 0.08 -7.91
N GLN A 94 1.82 -0.73 -8.93
CA GLN A 94 0.90 -1.59 -9.64
C GLN A 94 0.21 -2.55 -8.68
N PHE A 95 0.97 -3.21 -7.79
CA PHE A 95 0.40 -4.12 -6.83
C PHE A 95 -0.60 -3.45 -5.88
N LEU A 96 -0.33 -2.20 -5.45
CA LEU A 96 -1.29 -1.42 -4.66
C LEU A 96 -2.59 -1.15 -5.44
N ILE A 97 -2.51 -0.96 -6.76
CA ILE A 97 -3.67 -0.84 -7.63
C ILE A 97 -4.43 -2.17 -7.72
N ASP A 98 -3.71 -3.28 -7.89
CA ASP A 98 -4.27 -4.62 -8.03
C ASP A 98 -5.02 -5.08 -6.77
N VAL A 99 -4.67 -4.55 -5.60
CA VAL A 99 -5.41 -4.76 -4.35
C VAL A 99 -6.48 -3.68 -4.07
N GLY A 100 -6.84 -2.87 -5.07
CA GLY A 100 -7.92 -1.88 -4.98
C GLY A 100 -7.58 -0.60 -4.22
N LEU A 101 -6.29 -0.22 -4.11
CA LEU A 101 -5.85 0.97 -3.39
C LEU A 101 -5.45 2.14 -4.30
N HIS A 102 -5.91 2.16 -5.55
CA HIS A 102 -5.57 3.15 -6.57
C HIS A 102 -5.84 4.60 -6.15
N TYR A 103 -6.89 4.84 -5.33
CA TYR A 103 -7.36 6.16 -4.90
C TYR A 103 -6.60 6.75 -3.72
N ILE A 104 -5.78 5.97 -3.01
CA ILE A 104 -5.06 6.41 -1.81
C ILE A 104 -3.81 7.20 -2.23
N LYS A 105 -3.50 8.25 -1.45
CA LYS A 105 -2.23 8.98 -1.58
C LYS A 105 -1.13 8.31 -0.76
N LEU A 106 0.11 8.29 -1.28
CA LEU A 106 1.26 7.71 -0.57
C LEU A 106 1.60 8.42 0.75
N ASN A 107 1.28 9.71 0.86
CA ASN A 107 1.49 10.51 2.08
C ASN A 107 0.33 10.43 3.08
N ARG A 108 -0.68 9.58 2.84
CA ARG A 108 -1.83 9.42 3.75
C ARG A 108 -1.37 8.90 5.11
N LYS A 109 -1.82 9.54 6.18
CA LYS A 109 -1.50 9.14 7.55
C LYS A 109 -2.08 7.77 7.87
N SER A 110 -1.28 6.86 8.42
CA SER A 110 -1.70 5.48 8.74
C SER A 110 -2.92 5.42 9.67
N GLY A 111 -3.03 6.34 10.62
CA GLY A 111 -4.19 6.41 11.53
C GLY A 111 -5.51 6.81 10.87
N THR A 112 -5.51 7.20 9.58
CA THR A 112 -6.73 7.51 8.81
C THR A 112 -7.16 6.38 7.88
N LEU A 113 -6.41 5.29 7.84
CA LEU A 113 -6.73 4.12 7.03
C LEU A 113 -7.84 3.30 7.71
N SER A 114 -8.75 2.77 6.91
CA SER A 114 -9.67 1.71 7.37
C SER A 114 -8.91 0.41 7.66
N GLY A 115 -9.52 -0.52 8.40
CA GLY A 115 -8.94 -1.84 8.67
C GLY A 115 -8.56 -2.58 7.39
N GLY A 116 -9.47 -2.64 6.41
CA GLY A 116 -9.23 -3.27 5.12
C GLY A 116 -8.14 -2.58 4.30
N GLU A 117 -8.08 -1.23 4.27
CA GLU A 117 -6.99 -0.50 3.61
C GLU A 117 -5.62 -0.84 4.23
N ALA A 118 -5.54 -0.83 5.57
CA ALA A 118 -4.30 -1.16 6.27
C ALA A 118 -3.85 -2.61 6.02
N GLN A 119 -4.79 -3.56 5.95
CA GLN A 119 -4.53 -4.96 5.66
C GLN A 119 -3.99 -5.13 4.23
N ARG A 120 -4.63 -4.51 3.23
CA ARG A 120 -4.18 -4.55 1.83
C ARG A 120 -2.82 -3.89 1.62
N ILE A 121 -2.51 -2.79 2.33
CA ILE A 121 -1.17 -2.19 2.32
C ILE A 121 -0.12 -3.16 2.90
N ARG A 122 -0.44 -3.88 3.99
CA ARG A 122 0.47 -4.90 4.53
C ARG A 122 0.69 -6.03 3.53
N LEU A 123 -0.37 -6.52 2.90
CA LEU A 123 -0.29 -7.52 1.84
C LEU A 123 0.62 -7.05 0.71
N ALA A 124 0.42 -5.81 0.22
CA ALA A 124 1.25 -5.21 -0.83
C ALA A 124 2.73 -5.12 -0.44
N SER A 125 3.02 -4.79 0.82
CA SER A 125 4.41 -4.71 1.30
C SER A 125 5.11 -6.08 1.35
N GLN A 126 4.35 -7.15 1.58
CA GLN A 126 4.90 -8.52 1.67
C GLN A 126 5.14 -9.15 0.31
N VAL A 127 4.25 -8.90 -0.65
CA VAL A 127 4.39 -9.41 -2.04
C VAL A 127 5.64 -8.87 -2.71
N GLY A 128 6.00 -7.61 -2.46
CA GLY A 128 7.25 -7.03 -2.98
C GLY A 128 8.52 -7.77 -2.54
N THR A 129 8.44 -8.61 -1.49
CA THR A 129 9.58 -9.40 -0.99
C THR A 129 9.78 -10.73 -1.72
N LYS A 130 8.86 -11.13 -2.62
CA LYS A 130 8.87 -12.42 -3.33
C LYS A 130 9.04 -13.63 -2.39
N LEU A 131 8.46 -13.57 -1.19
CA LEU A 131 8.46 -14.69 -0.26
C LEU A 131 7.73 -15.87 -0.89
N VAL A 132 8.33 -17.04 -0.81
CA VAL A 132 7.76 -18.33 -1.21
C VAL A 132 7.63 -19.21 0.04
N GLY A 133 6.54 -19.98 0.14
CA GLY A 133 6.29 -20.83 1.30
C GLY A 133 5.74 -20.08 2.53
N ALA A 134 5.23 -18.88 2.35
CA ALA A 134 4.60 -18.11 3.42
C ALA A 134 3.12 -18.50 3.57
N LEU A 135 2.60 -18.36 4.81
CA LEU A 135 1.18 -18.45 5.13
C LEU A 135 0.63 -17.04 5.33
N TYR A 136 -0.37 -16.67 4.55
CA TYR A 136 -1.13 -15.44 4.69
C TYR A 136 -2.49 -15.74 5.31
N VAL A 137 -2.87 -15.01 6.35
CA VAL A 137 -4.20 -15.08 6.96
C VAL A 137 -4.86 -13.73 6.79
N LEU A 138 -5.98 -13.70 6.09
CA LEU A 138 -6.72 -12.49 5.74
C LEU A 138 -8.13 -12.59 6.32
N ASP A 139 -8.57 -11.51 6.94
CA ASP A 139 -9.89 -11.39 7.53
C ASP A 139 -10.69 -10.33 6.77
N GLU A 140 -11.74 -10.77 6.06
CA GLU A 140 -12.61 -9.95 5.21
C GLU A 140 -11.84 -8.98 4.28
N PRO A 141 -10.87 -9.43 3.47
CA PRO A 141 -10.04 -8.53 2.66
C PRO A 141 -10.83 -7.79 1.58
N THR A 142 -12.04 -8.27 1.21
CA THR A 142 -12.93 -7.62 0.23
C THR A 142 -13.77 -6.51 0.83
N ILE A 143 -13.77 -6.35 2.17
CA ILE A 143 -14.63 -5.37 2.83
C ILE A 143 -14.37 -3.95 2.30
N GLY A 144 -15.46 -3.29 1.89
CA GLY A 144 -15.40 -1.92 1.37
C GLY A 144 -14.82 -1.79 -0.04
N LEU A 145 -14.61 -2.89 -0.75
CA LEU A 145 -14.26 -2.90 -2.18
C LEU A 145 -15.51 -2.88 -3.07
N HIS A 146 -15.35 -2.30 -4.24
CA HIS A 146 -16.32 -2.46 -5.33
C HIS A 146 -16.11 -3.84 -5.98
N GLN A 147 -17.17 -4.43 -6.57
CA GLN A 147 -17.11 -5.76 -7.17
C GLN A 147 -15.95 -5.96 -8.15
N ARG A 148 -15.65 -4.94 -8.97
CA ARG A 148 -14.51 -4.97 -9.90
C ARG A 148 -13.17 -5.10 -9.19
N ASP A 149 -13.02 -4.43 -8.05
CA ASP A 149 -11.78 -4.44 -7.28
C ASP A 149 -11.64 -5.77 -6.50
N ASN A 150 -12.77 -6.44 -6.15
CA ASN A 150 -12.76 -7.79 -5.59
C ASN A 150 -12.13 -8.79 -6.57
N GLU A 151 -12.51 -8.75 -7.84
CA GLU A 151 -11.93 -9.63 -8.87
C GLU A 151 -10.42 -9.45 -9.00
N LEU A 152 -9.94 -8.19 -8.98
CA LEU A 152 -8.50 -7.89 -9.02
C LEU A 152 -7.78 -8.44 -7.78
N LEU A 153 -8.37 -8.26 -6.60
CA LEU A 153 -7.83 -8.79 -5.35
C LEU A 153 -7.74 -10.32 -5.39
N VAL A 154 -8.83 -11.00 -5.79
CA VAL A 154 -8.88 -12.47 -5.90
C VAL A 154 -7.81 -12.99 -6.86
N ASN A 155 -7.67 -12.38 -8.05
CA ASN A 155 -6.63 -12.74 -9.00
C ASN A 155 -5.22 -12.55 -8.42
N THR A 156 -5.01 -11.47 -7.68
CA THR A 156 -3.73 -11.19 -7.02
C THR A 156 -3.41 -12.24 -5.95
N LEU A 157 -4.40 -12.66 -5.16
CA LEU A 157 -4.25 -13.71 -4.15
C LEU A 157 -3.97 -15.07 -4.81
N ARG A 158 -4.63 -15.39 -5.92
CA ARG A 158 -4.32 -16.61 -6.69
C ARG A 158 -2.89 -16.61 -7.21
N ASN A 159 -2.43 -15.51 -7.80
CA ASN A 159 -1.04 -15.39 -8.23
C ASN A 159 -0.04 -15.62 -7.08
N LEU A 160 -0.39 -15.21 -5.86
CA LEU A 160 0.42 -15.49 -4.66
C LEU A 160 0.44 -16.99 -4.30
N CYS A 161 -0.67 -17.69 -4.46
CA CYS A 161 -0.72 -19.15 -4.29
C CYS A 161 0.14 -19.86 -5.35
N ASP A 162 0.05 -19.44 -6.62
CA ASP A 162 0.76 -20.05 -7.74
C ASP A 162 2.29 -20.01 -7.60
N ILE A 163 2.82 -18.99 -6.92
CA ILE A 163 4.25 -18.91 -6.61
C ILE A 163 4.66 -19.71 -5.37
N GLY A 164 3.75 -20.49 -4.77
CA GLY A 164 4.04 -21.44 -3.70
C GLY A 164 3.73 -20.95 -2.28
N ASN A 165 2.81 -19.99 -2.13
CA ASN A 165 2.31 -19.57 -0.82
C ASN A 165 0.98 -20.25 -0.48
N THR A 166 0.62 -20.21 0.80
CA THR A 166 -0.68 -20.66 1.30
C THR A 166 -1.47 -19.45 1.79
N ILE A 167 -2.75 -19.35 1.41
CA ILE A 167 -3.62 -18.26 1.83
C ILE A 167 -4.85 -18.82 2.53
N ILE A 168 -5.15 -18.33 3.72
CA ILE A 168 -6.38 -18.59 4.45
C ILE A 168 -7.16 -17.28 4.49
N ILE A 169 -8.42 -17.33 4.07
CA ILE A 169 -9.29 -16.16 3.99
C ILE A 169 -10.55 -16.44 4.81
N VAL A 170 -10.91 -15.53 5.69
CA VAL A 170 -12.25 -15.47 6.29
C VAL A 170 -13.06 -14.51 5.43
N GLU A 171 -14.13 -14.99 4.80
CA GLU A 171 -14.90 -14.21 3.83
C GLU A 171 -16.38 -14.57 3.81
N HIS A 172 -17.18 -13.61 3.33
CA HIS A 172 -18.61 -13.73 3.08
C HIS A 172 -18.98 -13.41 1.61
N ASP A 173 -18.04 -12.95 0.83
CA ASP A 173 -18.23 -12.68 -0.60
C ASP A 173 -18.26 -13.98 -1.40
N GLU A 174 -19.37 -14.20 -2.11
CA GLU A 174 -19.62 -15.44 -2.88
C GLU A 174 -18.54 -15.68 -3.94
N ASN A 175 -18.11 -14.63 -4.66
CA ASN A 175 -17.12 -14.78 -5.73
C ASN A 175 -15.75 -15.18 -5.16
N THR A 176 -15.38 -14.66 -4.02
CA THR A 176 -14.12 -15.00 -3.32
C THR A 176 -14.18 -16.44 -2.81
N ILE A 177 -15.32 -16.86 -2.24
CA ILE A 177 -15.54 -18.23 -1.77
C ILE A 177 -15.46 -19.21 -2.95
N LEU A 178 -16.15 -18.95 -4.05
CA LEU A 178 -16.13 -19.79 -5.26
C LEU A 178 -14.76 -19.85 -5.94
N ALA A 179 -13.93 -18.84 -5.75
CA ALA A 179 -12.57 -18.81 -6.27
C ALA A 179 -11.56 -19.59 -5.42
N SER A 180 -11.92 -20.10 -4.24
CA SER A 180 -11.02 -20.85 -3.36
C SER A 180 -10.85 -22.31 -3.82
N ASP A 181 -9.69 -22.92 -3.50
CA ASP A 181 -9.44 -24.35 -3.77
C ASP A 181 -10.11 -25.24 -2.73
N TRP A 182 -10.28 -24.71 -1.51
CA TRP A 182 -10.90 -25.42 -0.38
C TRP A 182 -11.78 -24.46 0.40
N ILE A 183 -12.96 -24.95 0.78
CA ILE A 183 -13.89 -24.21 1.63
C ILE A 183 -14.02 -24.95 2.96
N VAL A 184 -13.90 -24.24 4.06
CA VAL A 184 -14.13 -24.75 5.42
C VAL A 184 -15.27 -23.95 6.03
N ASP A 185 -16.41 -24.59 6.23
CA ASP A 185 -17.57 -24.00 6.89
C ASP A 185 -17.59 -24.37 8.36
N PHE A 186 -17.78 -23.37 9.24
CA PHE A 186 -17.92 -23.53 10.68
C PHE A 186 -19.35 -23.20 11.09
N GLY A 187 -20.17 -24.19 11.30
CA GLY A 187 -21.57 -24.04 11.73
C GLY A 187 -22.19 -25.35 12.21
N PRO A 188 -23.48 -25.38 12.54
CA PRO A 188 -24.32 -24.23 12.92
C PRO A 188 -24.03 -23.73 14.34
N GLY A 189 -24.36 -22.48 14.61
CA GLY A 189 -24.21 -21.83 15.90
C GLY A 189 -22.89 -21.06 16.08
N ALA A 190 -22.76 -20.36 17.19
CA ALA A 190 -21.57 -19.54 17.51
C ALA A 190 -21.10 -19.76 18.96
N GLY A 191 -19.83 -19.48 19.23
CA GLY A 191 -19.23 -19.59 20.54
C GLY A 191 -19.25 -21.02 21.11
N LYS A 192 -19.70 -21.20 22.34
CA LYS A 192 -19.72 -22.49 23.03
C LYS A 192 -20.62 -23.55 22.37
N ASN A 193 -21.59 -23.12 21.57
CA ASN A 193 -22.58 -23.95 20.89
C ASN A 193 -22.33 -24.05 19.38
N GLY A 194 -21.23 -23.51 18.91
CA GLY A 194 -20.82 -23.52 17.52
C GLY A 194 -19.61 -24.41 17.29
N GLY A 195 -19.23 -24.56 16.02
CA GLY A 195 -17.98 -25.21 15.66
C GLY A 195 -18.15 -26.64 15.13
N ASP A 196 -19.33 -26.99 14.65
CA ASP A 196 -19.48 -28.21 13.85
C ASP A 196 -18.81 -27.98 12.48
N ARG A 197 -17.77 -28.76 12.19
CA ARG A 197 -16.93 -28.62 11.01
C ARG A 197 -17.57 -29.31 9.82
N LYS A 198 -18.00 -28.55 8.83
CA LYS A 198 -18.35 -29.12 7.51
C LYS A 198 -17.27 -28.73 6.52
N SER A 199 -16.54 -29.69 5.97
CA SER A 199 -15.73 -29.49 4.79
C SER A 199 -16.61 -29.72 3.55
N VAL A 200 -16.69 -28.72 2.68
CA VAL A 200 -17.30 -28.86 1.36
C VAL A 200 -16.16 -28.83 0.34
N VAL A 201 -16.09 -29.87 -0.47
CA VAL A 201 -15.17 -29.98 -1.60
C VAL A 201 -15.71 -29.22 -2.78
#